data_ab842e33f5713ae19b05cad9f4d74763
#
_entry.id   ab842e33f5713ae19b05cad9f4d74763
#
_cell.length_a   1.000
_cell.length_b   1.000
_cell.length_c   1.000
_cell.angle_alpha   90.00
_cell.angle_beta   90.00
_cell.angle_gamma   90.00
#
_symmetry.space_group_name_H-M   'P 1'
#
loop_
_entity.id
_entity.type
_entity.pdbx_description
1 polymer ?
#
loop_
_entity_poly.entity_id
_entity_poly.type
_entity_poly.pdbx_seq_one_letter_code
_entity_poly.pdbx_strand_id
1 'polypeptide(L)'
;MTAPVPLGADAEARKAGAVVLDPAWPASEAFAVVATECTDHWRTNAALLLESRAMPHLHQTRVGIRRLRSSFSLFGPLLRDVPGAVLVAHRLRALALPFGPARDLDVLLSGPLVDDLDVEQVHRLATDREAAYDVVHAVLRSPDWADAVRSIDGLVLLAPWPGVDDPPVRELAGQSLEKRWHRVVGHVGRLAAMAPLDRHRVRIEAKKLRYGCEFFASLYAVDTPHVVTESGAVLTGPLAFAWHVEQVQTALGLVNDHHTADDLLRSVGSAAPSVDEHRLVADAVDAVRELASLDPFWR
;
A
#
# COMPACT_ATOMS: atom_id res chain seq x y z
N MET A 1 -20.80 1.65 -24.71
CA MET A 1 -20.74 1.83 -23.23
C MET A 1 -21.64 0.79 -22.61
N THR A 2 -21.11 -0.36 -22.26
CA THR A 2 -21.87 -1.43 -21.56
C THR A 2 -22.01 -1.02 -20.11
N ALA A 3 -23.26 -0.95 -19.61
CA ALA A 3 -23.51 -0.72 -18.17
C ALA A 3 -22.82 -1.83 -17.35
N PRO A 4 -22.20 -1.51 -16.21
CA PRO A 4 -21.60 -2.54 -15.36
C PRO A 4 -22.70 -3.50 -14.89
N VAL A 5 -22.44 -4.79 -15.02
CA VAL A 5 -23.26 -5.84 -14.43
C VAL A 5 -23.22 -5.62 -12.90
N PRO A 6 -24.37 -5.57 -12.19
CA PRO A 6 -24.37 -5.43 -10.75
C PRO A 6 -23.66 -6.64 -10.13
N LEU A 7 -22.51 -6.39 -9.50
CA LEU A 7 -21.81 -7.38 -8.70
C LEU A 7 -22.62 -7.61 -7.43
N GLY A 8 -23.06 -8.84 -7.16
CA GLY A 8 -23.83 -9.15 -5.96
C GLY A 8 -23.06 -8.80 -4.68
N ALA A 9 -23.75 -8.47 -3.60
CA ALA A 9 -23.16 -8.10 -2.30
C ALA A 9 -22.22 -9.17 -1.70
N ASP A 10 -22.33 -10.42 -2.17
CA ASP A 10 -21.50 -11.57 -1.77
C ASP A 10 -20.28 -11.78 -2.68
N ALA A 11 -20.00 -10.87 -3.62
CA ALA A 11 -18.86 -11.02 -4.52
C ALA A 11 -17.54 -10.94 -3.73
N GLU A 12 -16.63 -11.86 -4.03
CA GLU A 12 -15.31 -11.91 -3.38
C GLU A 12 -14.48 -10.67 -3.73
N ALA A 13 -13.75 -10.13 -2.75
CA ALA A 13 -12.88 -8.97 -2.97
C ALA A 13 -11.75 -9.32 -3.96
N ARG A 14 -11.59 -8.52 -5.00
CA ARG A 14 -10.52 -8.68 -5.98
C ARG A 14 -9.16 -8.44 -5.31
N LYS A 15 -8.25 -9.39 -5.41
CA LYS A 15 -6.83 -9.20 -5.05
C LYS A 15 -6.08 -8.52 -6.20
N ALA A 16 -4.93 -7.90 -5.87
CA ALA A 16 -4.05 -7.31 -6.87
C ALA A 16 -3.53 -8.37 -7.84
N GLY A 17 -3.60 -8.09 -9.13
CA GLY A 17 -3.01 -8.92 -10.16
C GLY A 17 -1.49 -8.77 -10.24
N ALA A 18 -0.84 -9.76 -10.86
CA ALA A 18 0.57 -9.66 -11.21
C ALA A 18 0.74 -8.65 -12.37
N VAL A 19 1.83 -7.88 -12.30
CA VAL A 19 2.24 -6.99 -13.38
C VAL A 19 3.37 -7.67 -14.15
N VAL A 20 3.23 -7.72 -15.48
CA VAL A 20 4.27 -8.24 -16.38
C VAL A 20 4.71 -7.10 -17.29
N LEU A 21 5.97 -6.74 -17.23
CA LEU A 21 6.60 -5.69 -18.04
C LEU A 21 7.65 -6.29 -18.94
N ASP A 22 7.80 -5.76 -20.16
CA ASP A 22 8.88 -6.11 -21.05
C ASP A 22 10.10 -5.21 -20.77
N PRO A 23 11.30 -5.76 -20.57
CA PRO A 23 12.52 -4.98 -20.37
C PRO A 23 12.86 -4.00 -21.50
N ALA A 24 12.33 -4.23 -22.71
CA ALA A 24 12.54 -3.37 -23.86
C ALA A 24 11.61 -2.13 -23.90
N TRP A 25 10.60 -2.08 -23.03
CA TRP A 25 9.64 -0.97 -23.02
C TRP A 25 10.24 0.33 -22.51
N PRO A 26 9.74 1.48 -23.01
CA PRO A 26 9.96 2.77 -22.36
C PRO A 26 9.21 2.82 -21.01
N ALA A 27 9.68 3.70 -20.13
CA ALA A 27 9.11 3.80 -18.78
C ALA A 27 7.62 4.27 -18.79
N SER A 28 7.22 5.05 -19.78
CA SER A 28 5.83 5.50 -19.94
C SER A 28 4.86 4.36 -20.18
N GLU A 29 5.24 3.41 -21.03
CA GLU A 29 4.43 2.22 -21.35
C GLU A 29 4.31 1.30 -20.13
N ALA A 30 5.42 1.09 -19.44
CA ALA A 30 5.42 0.35 -18.18
C ALA A 30 4.57 1.03 -17.09
N PHE A 31 4.63 2.36 -16.98
CA PHE A 31 3.76 3.10 -16.06
C PHE A 31 2.28 2.90 -16.41
N ALA A 32 1.91 2.96 -17.69
CA ALA A 32 0.55 2.77 -18.12
C ALA A 32 0.00 1.40 -17.71
N VAL A 33 0.78 0.32 -17.88
CA VAL A 33 0.40 -1.03 -17.45
C VAL A 33 0.24 -1.12 -15.93
N VAL A 34 1.21 -0.62 -15.15
CA VAL A 34 1.15 -0.62 -13.69
C VAL A 34 -0.02 0.20 -13.18
N ALA A 35 -0.24 1.39 -13.73
CA ALA A 35 -1.33 2.29 -13.32
C ALA A 35 -2.70 1.69 -13.65
N THR A 36 -2.85 1.05 -14.81
CA THR A 36 -4.08 0.36 -15.21
C THR A 36 -4.42 -0.75 -14.24
N GLU A 37 -3.49 -1.68 -13.95
CA GLU A 37 -3.75 -2.77 -13.00
C GLU A 37 -4.12 -2.25 -11.59
N CYS A 38 -3.40 -1.24 -11.10
CA CYS A 38 -3.73 -0.62 -9.83
C CYS A 38 -5.11 0.04 -9.83
N THR A 39 -5.48 0.70 -10.93
CA THR A 39 -6.76 1.40 -11.09
C THR A 39 -7.91 0.40 -11.17
N ASP A 40 -7.76 -0.66 -11.94
CA ASP A 40 -8.77 -1.73 -12.05
C ASP A 40 -8.96 -2.46 -10.71
N HIS A 41 -7.86 -2.70 -9.98
CA HIS A 41 -7.92 -3.29 -8.65
C HIS A 41 -8.76 -2.44 -7.67
N TRP A 42 -8.49 -1.13 -7.57
CA TRP A 42 -9.21 -0.27 -6.64
C TRP A 42 -10.64 0.02 -7.08
N ARG A 43 -10.90 0.20 -8.40
CA ARG A 43 -12.25 0.48 -8.95
C ARG A 43 -13.20 -0.67 -8.72
N THR A 44 -12.75 -1.90 -8.98
CA THR A 44 -13.54 -3.11 -8.73
C THR A 44 -13.96 -3.20 -7.26
N ASN A 45 -12.99 -3.05 -6.35
CA ASN A 45 -13.30 -3.13 -4.92
C ASN A 45 -14.09 -1.91 -4.41
N ALA A 46 -13.88 -0.73 -4.97
CA ALA A 46 -14.69 0.45 -4.64
C ALA A 46 -16.15 0.30 -5.07
N ALA A 47 -16.42 -0.33 -6.21
CA ALA A 47 -17.78 -0.65 -6.66
C ALA A 47 -18.45 -1.66 -5.70
N LEU A 48 -17.74 -2.73 -5.31
CA LEU A 48 -18.23 -3.68 -4.30
C LEU A 48 -18.48 -3.00 -2.94
N LEU A 49 -17.60 -2.08 -2.56
CA LEU A 49 -17.72 -1.34 -1.30
C LEU A 49 -18.94 -0.40 -1.27
N LEU A 50 -19.36 0.14 -2.41
CA LEU A 50 -20.58 0.94 -2.53
C LEU A 50 -21.86 0.14 -2.28
N GLU A 51 -21.83 -1.17 -2.57
CA GLU A 51 -22.96 -2.09 -2.38
C GLU A 51 -22.94 -2.76 -0.98
N SER A 52 -21.81 -2.66 -0.27
CA SER A 52 -21.61 -3.34 1.02
C SER A 52 -20.74 -2.52 1.96
N ARG A 53 -20.76 -2.88 3.28
CA ARG A 53 -19.81 -2.37 4.28
C ARG A 53 -18.83 -3.48 4.71
N ALA A 54 -18.42 -4.31 3.73
CA ALA A 54 -17.58 -5.46 4.00
C ALA A 54 -16.10 -5.04 4.13
N MET A 55 -15.50 -5.46 5.24
CA MET A 55 -14.08 -5.21 5.55
C MET A 55 -13.12 -5.62 4.41
N PRO A 56 -13.29 -6.77 3.71
CA PRO A 56 -12.41 -7.14 2.60
C PRO A 56 -12.43 -6.12 1.45
N HIS A 57 -13.60 -5.59 1.09
CA HIS A 57 -13.74 -4.60 0.01
C HIS A 57 -13.05 -3.28 0.36
N LEU A 58 -13.25 -2.78 1.60
CA LEU A 58 -12.54 -1.60 2.10
C LEU A 58 -11.03 -1.82 2.10
N HIS A 59 -10.58 -2.96 2.60
CA HIS A 59 -9.17 -3.31 2.63
C HIS A 59 -8.54 -3.30 1.23
N GLN A 60 -9.15 -4.00 0.27
CA GLN A 60 -8.62 -4.10 -1.09
C GLN A 60 -8.70 -2.77 -1.85
N THR A 61 -9.74 -1.95 -1.63
CA THR A 61 -9.80 -0.58 -2.15
C THR A 61 -8.59 0.24 -1.66
N ARG A 62 -8.30 0.20 -0.35
CA ARG A 62 -7.12 0.89 0.24
C ARG A 62 -5.79 0.34 -0.30
N VAL A 63 -5.69 -0.98 -0.48
CA VAL A 63 -4.50 -1.59 -1.10
C VAL A 63 -4.30 -1.07 -2.52
N GLY A 64 -5.34 -1.05 -3.35
CA GLY A 64 -5.28 -0.56 -4.73
C GLY A 64 -4.86 0.92 -4.82
N ILE A 65 -5.48 1.80 -4.03
CA ILE A 65 -5.08 3.22 -3.94
C ILE A 65 -3.63 3.37 -3.50
N ARG A 66 -3.18 2.60 -2.50
CA ARG A 66 -1.81 2.65 -2.01
C ARG A 66 -0.80 2.16 -3.04
N ARG A 67 -1.13 1.09 -3.79
CA ARG A 67 -0.32 0.59 -4.90
C ARG A 67 -0.18 1.66 -5.98
N LEU A 68 -1.28 2.26 -6.41
CA LEU A 68 -1.28 3.33 -7.39
C LEU A 68 -0.46 4.55 -6.94
N ARG A 69 -0.62 5.00 -5.70
CA ARG A 69 0.21 6.09 -5.14
C ARG A 69 1.70 5.72 -5.08
N SER A 70 2.01 4.45 -4.86
CA SER A 70 3.39 3.96 -4.89
C SER A 70 3.95 3.95 -6.32
N SER A 71 3.15 3.61 -7.34
CA SER A 71 3.58 3.71 -8.74
C SER A 71 3.92 5.15 -9.12
N PHE A 72 3.10 6.14 -8.77
CA PHE A 72 3.45 7.56 -8.97
C PHE A 72 4.78 7.95 -8.31
N SER A 73 5.09 7.36 -7.15
CA SER A 73 6.34 7.64 -6.44
C SER A 73 7.54 6.91 -7.05
N LEU A 74 7.36 5.71 -7.59
CA LEU A 74 8.40 4.90 -8.24
C LEU A 74 8.73 5.44 -9.64
N PHE A 75 7.72 5.83 -10.40
CA PHE A 75 7.87 6.49 -11.70
C PHE A 75 8.05 8.02 -11.58
N GLY A 76 8.30 8.52 -10.37
CA GLY A 76 8.43 9.96 -10.10
C GLY A 76 9.46 10.71 -10.96
N PRO A 77 10.63 10.13 -11.34
CA PRO A 77 11.55 10.78 -12.26
C PRO A 77 10.90 11.09 -13.63
N LEU A 78 10.14 10.14 -14.18
CA LEU A 78 9.38 10.31 -15.42
C LEU A 78 8.21 11.28 -15.25
N LEU A 79 7.37 11.06 -14.22
CA LEU A 79 6.11 11.79 -14.05
C LEU A 79 6.27 13.25 -13.60
N ARG A 80 7.46 13.65 -13.20
CA ARG A 80 7.76 15.03 -12.80
C ARG A 80 7.45 16.05 -13.89
N ASP A 81 7.76 15.66 -15.12
CA ASP A 81 7.67 16.54 -16.28
C ASP A 81 6.37 16.29 -17.08
N VAL A 82 5.49 15.38 -16.59
CA VAL A 82 4.18 15.10 -17.19
C VAL A 82 3.15 16.11 -16.66
N PRO A 83 2.53 16.90 -17.53
CA PRO A 83 1.52 17.88 -17.11
C PRO A 83 0.37 17.21 -16.32
N GLY A 84 0.08 17.76 -15.15
CA GLY A 84 -1.01 17.28 -14.30
C GLY A 84 -0.71 16.07 -13.42
N ALA A 85 0.35 15.30 -13.66
CA ALA A 85 0.65 14.07 -12.90
C ALA A 85 0.84 14.34 -11.39
N VAL A 86 1.53 15.42 -11.04
CA VAL A 86 1.74 15.84 -9.65
C VAL A 86 0.40 16.17 -8.97
N LEU A 87 -0.50 16.85 -9.67
CA LEU A 87 -1.84 17.18 -9.15
C LEU A 87 -2.67 15.92 -8.91
N VAL A 88 -2.64 14.97 -9.84
CA VAL A 88 -3.32 13.66 -9.69
C VAL A 88 -2.79 12.91 -8.47
N ALA A 89 -1.47 12.86 -8.28
CA ALA A 89 -0.85 12.23 -7.10
C ALA A 89 -1.30 12.87 -5.78
N HIS A 90 -1.45 14.20 -5.74
CA HIS A 90 -1.97 14.94 -4.57
C HIS A 90 -3.45 14.63 -4.31
N ARG A 91 -4.29 14.62 -5.35
CA ARG A 91 -5.72 14.25 -5.24
C ARG A 91 -5.89 12.83 -4.71
N LEU A 92 -5.14 11.86 -5.25
CA LEU A 92 -5.15 10.47 -4.77
C LEU A 92 -4.77 10.37 -3.28
N ARG A 93 -3.85 11.21 -2.82
CA ARG A 93 -3.50 11.26 -1.41
C ARG A 93 -4.67 11.74 -0.54
N ALA A 94 -5.33 12.83 -0.94
CA ALA A 94 -6.47 13.39 -0.22
C ALA A 94 -7.64 12.41 -0.16
N LEU A 95 -7.99 11.78 -1.29
CA LEU A 95 -9.07 10.80 -1.39
C LEU A 95 -8.82 9.51 -0.58
N ALA A 96 -7.55 9.18 -0.28
CA ALA A 96 -7.22 8.00 0.52
C ALA A 96 -7.39 8.21 2.04
N LEU A 97 -7.39 9.46 2.53
CA LEU A 97 -7.41 9.75 3.97
C LEU A 97 -8.69 9.25 4.66
N PRO A 98 -9.90 9.46 4.12
CA PRO A 98 -11.14 9.06 4.77
C PRO A 98 -11.30 7.54 4.98
N PHE A 99 -10.56 6.74 4.24
CA PHE A 99 -10.58 5.27 4.39
C PHE A 99 -9.79 4.78 5.63
N GLY A 100 -9.00 5.65 6.28
CA GLY A 100 -8.20 5.30 7.45
C GLY A 100 -9.06 4.84 8.61
N PRO A 101 -9.89 5.74 9.17
CA PRO A 101 -10.69 5.47 10.35
C PRO A 101 -11.57 4.22 10.23
N ALA A 102 -12.24 4.03 9.08
CA ALA A 102 -13.05 2.83 8.86
C ALA A 102 -12.21 1.53 8.92
N ARG A 103 -10.98 1.55 8.34
CA ARG A 103 -10.08 0.39 8.40
C ARG A 103 -9.54 0.14 9.80
N ASP A 104 -9.22 1.17 10.54
CA ASP A 104 -8.66 1.05 11.88
C ASP A 104 -9.70 0.44 12.83
N LEU A 105 -10.99 0.86 12.70
CA LEU A 105 -12.13 0.25 13.39
C LEU A 105 -12.41 -1.19 12.95
N ASP A 106 -12.31 -1.49 11.65
CA ASP A 106 -12.44 -2.87 11.14
C ASP A 106 -11.40 -3.80 11.79
N VAL A 107 -10.14 -3.33 11.88
CA VAL A 107 -9.05 -4.12 12.46
C VAL A 107 -9.28 -4.35 13.96
N LEU A 108 -9.66 -3.31 14.70
CA LEU A 108 -9.92 -3.41 16.12
C LEU A 108 -11.08 -4.37 16.41
N LEU A 109 -12.24 -4.18 15.74
CA LEU A 109 -13.45 -4.97 15.96
C LEU A 109 -13.34 -6.43 15.47
N SER A 110 -12.38 -6.75 14.60
CA SER A 110 -12.09 -8.12 14.16
C SER A 110 -10.90 -8.78 14.89
N GLY A 111 -10.23 -8.02 15.74
CA GLY A 111 -9.07 -8.48 16.49
C GLY A 111 -9.42 -8.96 17.91
N PRO A 112 -8.45 -9.57 18.60
CA PRO A 112 -8.68 -10.13 19.94
C PRO A 112 -8.94 -9.10 21.03
N LEU A 113 -8.58 -7.83 20.82
CA LEU A 113 -8.78 -6.77 21.82
C LEU A 113 -10.26 -6.44 22.09
N VAL A 114 -11.16 -6.86 21.20
CA VAL A 114 -12.60 -6.67 21.41
C VAL A 114 -13.16 -7.60 22.49
N ASP A 115 -12.52 -8.72 22.75
CA ASP A 115 -12.97 -9.72 23.71
C ASP A 115 -12.91 -9.21 25.16
N ASP A 116 -12.08 -8.20 25.43
CA ASP A 116 -11.92 -7.53 26.73
C ASP A 116 -12.89 -6.35 26.95
N LEU A 117 -13.73 -6.03 25.97
CA LEU A 117 -14.66 -4.89 26.01
C LEU A 117 -16.05 -5.31 26.49
N ASP A 118 -16.72 -4.39 27.20
CA ASP A 118 -18.13 -4.57 27.49
C ASP A 118 -19.02 -4.30 26.27
N VAL A 119 -20.29 -4.69 26.38
CA VAL A 119 -21.27 -4.59 25.29
C VAL A 119 -21.49 -3.14 24.83
N GLU A 120 -21.45 -2.18 25.76
CA GLU A 120 -21.64 -0.76 25.45
C GLU A 120 -20.44 -0.18 24.70
N GLN A 121 -19.22 -0.55 25.08
CA GLN A 121 -17.98 -0.16 24.42
C GLN A 121 -17.95 -0.70 22.98
N VAL A 122 -18.26 -2.00 22.79
CA VAL A 122 -18.37 -2.61 21.46
C VAL A 122 -19.43 -1.91 20.62
N HIS A 123 -20.61 -1.62 21.19
CA HIS A 123 -21.69 -0.92 20.48
C HIS A 123 -21.25 0.49 20.03
N ARG A 124 -20.53 1.23 20.86
CA ARG A 124 -20.00 2.56 20.49
C ARG A 124 -19.00 2.46 19.33
N LEU A 125 -18.02 1.55 19.41
CA LEU A 125 -17.05 1.32 18.32
C LEU A 125 -17.73 0.87 17.01
N ALA A 126 -18.77 0.03 17.11
CA ALA A 126 -19.55 -0.37 15.95
C ALA A 126 -20.34 0.81 15.33
N THR A 127 -20.88 1.72 16.17
CA THR A 127 -21.51 2.95 15.70
C THR A 127 -20.52 3.89 15.00
N ASP A 128 -19.32 4.07 15.57
CA ASP A 128 -18.26 4.87 14.98
C ASP A 128 -17.78 4.25 13.65
N ARG A 129 -17.73 2.91 13.56
CA ARG A 129 -17.45 2.19 12.33
C ARG A 129 -18.47 2.51 11.22
N GLU A 130 -19.77 2.45 11.55
CA GLU A 130 -20.82 2.76 10.59
C GLU A 130 -20.72 4.22 10.11
N ALA A 131 -20.47 5.17 11.01
CA ALA A 131 -20.25 6.57 10.65
C ALA A 131 -19.00 6.74 9.76
N ALA A 132 -17.91 6.03 10.03
CA ALA A 132 -16.72 6.06 9.19
C ALA A 132 -16.99 5.49 7.78
N TYR A 133 -17.82 4.44 7.67
CA TYR A 133 -18.23 3.91 6.36
C TYR A 133 -19.16 4.88 5.62
N ASP A 134 -20.00 5.65 6.30
CA ASP A 134 -20.81 6.72 5.67
C ASP A 134 -19.90 7.76 5.00
N VAL A 135 -18.80 8.15 5.66
CA VAL A 135 -17.82 9.07 5.09
C VAL A 135 -17.12 8.43 3.87
N VAL A 136 -16.73 7.16 3.94
CA VAL A 136 -16.14 6.43 2.80
C VAL A 136 -17.12 6.41 1.61
N HIS A 137 -18.38 6.07 1.85
CA HIS A 137 -19.41 6.04 0.81
C HIS A 137 -19.67 7.43 0.20
N ALA A 138 -19.65 8.49 1.02
CA ALA A 138 -19.76 9.86 0.52
C ALA A 138 -18.60 10.23 -0.40
N VAL A 139 -17.36 9.84 -0.04
CA VAL A 139 -16.18 10.06 -0.88
C VAL A 139 -16.29 9.29 -2.19
N LEU A 140 -16.66 8.02 -2.16
CA LEU A 140 -16.81 7.20 -3.37
C LEU A 140 -17.86 7.72 -4.36
N ARG A 141 -18.90 8.42 -3.84
CA ARG A 141 -19.96 9.05 -4.65
C ARG A 141 -19.64 10.48 -5.04
N SER A 142 -18.53 11.05 -4.57
CA SER A 142 -18.21 12.45 -4.79
C SER A 142 -17.75 12.73 -6.23
N PRO A 143 -17.97 13.95 -6.73
CA PRO A 143 -17.39 14.39 -8.00
C PRO A 143 -15.87 14.32 -8.01
N ASP A 144 -15.21 14.62 -6.87
CA ASP A 144 -13.75 14.56 -6.75
C ASP A 144 -13.19 13.16 -6.99
N TRP A 145 -13.91 12.11 -6.53
CA TRP A 145 -13.57 10.72 -6.82
C TRP A 145 -13.65 10.43 -8.32
N ALA A 146 -14.77 10.80 -8.96
CA ALA A 146 -14.96 10.61 -10.40
C ALA A 146 -13.91 11.38 -11.22
N ASP A 147 -13.57 12.61 -10.80
CA ASP A 147 -12.54 13.44 -11.43
C ASP A 147 -11.13 12.84 -11.29
N ALA A 148 -10.82 12.27 -10.15
CA ALA A 148 -9.54 11.58 -9.94
C ALA A 148 -9.41 10.36 -10.85
N VAL A 149 -10.48 9.55 -10.96
CA VAL A 149 -10.53 8.39 -11.87
C VAL A 149 -10.30 8.84 -13.30
N ARG A 150 -11.05 9.84 -13.81
CA ARG A 150 -10.88 10.38 -15.17
C ARG A 150 -9.48 10.94 -15.42
N SER A 151 -8.89 11.59 -14.43
CA SER A 151 -7.55 12.16 -14.53
C SER A 151 -6.48 11.07 -14.66
N ILE A 152 -6.64 9.94 -13.98
CA ILE A 152 -5.74 8.79 -14.10
C ILE A 152 -5.90 8.14 -15.48
N ASP A 153 -7.14 7.87 -15.88
CA ASP A 153 -7.44 7.30 -17.21
C ASP A 153 -6.83 8.19 -18.33
N GLY A 154 -6.94 9.52 -18.18
CA GLY A 154 -6.32 10.48 -19.10
C GLY A 154 -4.80 10.41 -19.14
N LEU A 155 -4.14 10.30 -17.98
CA LEU A 155 -2.69 10.12 -17.94
C LEU A 155 -2.24 8.83 -18.63
N VAL A 156 -2.93 7.72 -18.37
CA VAL A 156 -2.61 6.42 -18.99
C VAL A 156 -2.84 6.45 -20.48
N LEU A 157 -3.97 7.01 -20.93
CA LEU A 157 -4.34 7.05 -22.35
C LEU A 157 -3.40 7.93 -23.19
N LEU A 158 -2.84 8.98 -22.60
CA LEU A 158 -1.98 9.94 -23.29
C LEU A 158 -0.49 9.55 -23.28
N ALA A 159 -0.12 8.45 -22.64
CA ALA A 159 1.25 7.94 -22.69
C ALA A 159 1.56 7.33 -24.10
N PRO A 160 2.80 7.51 -24.65
CA PRO A 160 3.87 8.35 -24.14
C PRO A 160 3.59 9.85 -24.29
N TRP A 161 4.07 10.66 -23.32
CA TRP A 161 3.78 12.10 -23.31
C TRP A 161 4.79 12.88 -24.17
N PRO A 162 4.33 13.69 -25.12
CA PRO A 162 5.22 14.47 -25.99
C PRO A 162 6.15 15.40 -25.20
N GLY A 163 7.44 15.38 -25.54
CA GLY A 163 8.45 16.24 -24.91
C GLY A 163 8.94 15.83 -23.52
N VAL A 164 8.46 14.68 -23.01
CA VAL A 164 8.96 14.08 -21.76
C VAL A 164 10.08 13.09 -22.09
N ASP A 165 11.18 13.15 -21.35
CA ASP A 165 12.26 12.16 -21.44
C ASP A 165 11.73 10.79 -20.95
N ASP A 166 11.85 9.78 -21.78
CA ASP A 166 11.25 8.46 -21.57
C ASP A 166 12.33 7.35 -21.57
N PRO A 167 13.02 7.16 -20.45
CA PRO A 167 14.11 6.21 -20.37
C PRO A 167 13.61 4.76 -20.47
N PRO A 168 14.51 3.79 -20.75
CA PRO A 168 14.19 2.37 -20.64
C PRO A 168 13.64 2.04 -19.23
N VAL A 169 12.58 1.24 -19.15
CA VAL A 169 11.92 0.92 -17.87
C VAL A 169 12.89 0.28 -16.88
N ARG A 170 13.82 -0.56 -17.36
CA ARG A 170 14.79 -1.24 -16.50
C ARG A 170 15.74 -0.27 -15.80
N GLU A 171 16.15 0.80 -16.48
CA GLU A 171 16.99 1.84 -15.91
C GLU A 171 16.23 2.62 -14.81
N LEU A 172 15.02 3.09 -15.11
CA LEU A 172 14.17 3.78 -14.14
C LEU A 172 13.86 2.89 -12.93
N ALA A 173 13.57 1.60 -13.16
CA ALA A 173 13.27 0.63 -12.10
C ALA A 173 14.47 0.45 -11.16
N GLY A 174 15.68 0.22 -11.70
CA GLY A 174 16.91 0.09 -10.90
C GLY A 174 17.17 1.32 -10.03
N GLN A 175 17.12 2.53 -10.63
CA GLN A 175 17.31 3.79 -9.90
C GLN A 175 16.24 3.99 -8.79
N SER A 176 15.00 3.67 -9.08
CA SER A 176 13.89 3.81 -8.12
C SER A 176 14.00 2.81 -6.97
N LEU A 177 14.31 1.56 -7.24
CA LEU A 177 14.51 0.53 -6.23
C LEU A 177 15.70 0.85 -5.34
N GLU A 178 16.85 1.21 -5.93
CA GLU A 178 18.06 1.62 -5.20
C GLU A 178 17.79 2.77 -4.24
N LYS A 179 17.11 3.82 -4.70
CA LYS A 179 16.73 4.96 -3.87
C LYS A 179 15.85 4.56 -2.68
N ARG A 180 14.88 3.64 -2.88
CA ARG A 180 13.99 3.20 -1.79
C ARG A 180 14.72 2.28 -0.82
N TRP A 181 15.53 1.38 -1.34
CA TRP A 181 16.36 0.49 -0.52
C TRP A 181 17.27 1.29 0.41
N HIS A 182 18.04 2.26 -0.10
CA HIS A 182 18.86 3.13 0.74
C HIS A 182 18.07 3.88 1.82
N ARG A 183 16.82 4.29 1.54
CA ARG A 183 15.97 4.95 2.51
C ARG A 183 15.44 4.02 3.60
N VAL A 184 15.48 2.72 3.39
CA VAL A 184 15.11 1.72 4.40
C VAL A 184 16.36 1.29 5.17
N VAL A 185 17.35 0.72 4.48
CA VAL A 185 18.52 0.12 5.13
C VAL A 185 19.52 1.14 5.70
N GLY A 186 19.57 2.35 5.16
CA GLY A 186 20.43 3.43 5.64
C GLY A 186 20.13 3.89 7.09
N HIS A 187 19.07 3.34 7.69
CA HIS A 187 18.67 3.63 9.06
C HIS A 187 18.96 2.48 10.05
N VAL A 188 19.51 1.34 9.61
CA VAL A 188 19.72 0.15 10.44
C VAL A 188 20.44 0.45 11.77
N GLY A 189 21.49 1.24 11.75
CA GLY A 189 22.30 1.56 12.95
C GLY A 189 21.67 2.55 13.91
N ARG A 190 20.57 3.23 13.54
CA ARG A 190 19.92 4.26 14.36
C ARG A 190 18.41 4.07 14.54
N LEU A 191 17.83 3.04 13.93
CA LEU A 191 16.38 2.82 13.92
C LEU A 191 15.79 2.73 15.33
N ALA A 192 16.51 2.10 16.28
CA ALA A 192 16.10 1.99 17.65
C ALA A 192 15.99 3.36 18.36
N ALA A 193 16.87 4.30 18.03
CA ALA A 193 16.90 5.63 18.62
C ALA A 193 16.01 6.66 17.90
N MET A 194 15.36 6.27 16.79
CA MET A 194 14.53 7.19 16.01
C MET A 194 13.20 7.47 16.73
N ALA A 195 12.71 8.71 16.56
CA ALA A 195 11.37 9.07 17.00
C ALA A 195 10.30 8.25 16.25
N PRO A 196 9.11 8.00 16.85
CA PRO A 196 8.03 7.22 16.21
C PRO A 196 7.66 7.71 14.81
N LEU A 197 7.58 9.03 14.61
CA LEU A 197 7.28 9.62 13.30
C LEU A 197 8.34 9.31 12.24
N ASP A 198 9.61 9.23 12.62
CA ASP A 198 10.68 8.90 11.69
C ASP A 198 10.70 7.40 11.36
N ARG A 199 10.44 6.52 12.34
CA ARG A 199 10.19 5.08 12.11
C ARG A 199 9.00 4.87 11.15
N HIS A 200 7.92 5.65 11.31
CA HIS A 200 6.79 5.63 10.39
C HIS A 200 7.18 6.03 8.94
N ARG A 201 8.09 7.00 8.77
CA ARG A 201 8.63 7.36 7.44
C ARG A 201 9.41 6.21 6.81
N VAL A 202 10.24 5.48 7.58
CA VAL A 202 10.92 4.27 7.10
C VAL A 202 9.90 3.21 6.66
N ARG A 203 8.83 2.99 7.44
CA ARG A 203 7.73 2.07 7.06
C ARG A 203 7.06 2.46 5.75
N ILE A 204 6.85 3.76 5.50
CA ILE A 204 6.31 4.24 4.21
C ILE A 204 7.27 3.93 3.05
N GLU A 205 8.58 4.13 3.22
CA GLU A 205 9.56 3.80 2.18
C GLU A 205 9.66 2.28 1.96
N ALA A 206 9.58 1.47 3.00
CA ALA A 206 9.52 0.01 2.88
C ALA A 206 8.28 -0.44 2.07
N LYS A 207 7.10 0.15 2.30
CA LYS A 207 5.91 -0.12 1.47
C LYS A 207 6.14 0.18 -0.01
N LYS A 208 6.81 1.30 -0.33
CA LYS A 208 7.12 1.67 -1.72
C LYS A 208 8.14 0.70 -2.33
N LEU A 209 9.15 0.31 -1.57
CA LEU A 209 10.14 -0.68 -2.00
C LEU A 209 9.46 -2.02 -2.32
N ARG A 210 8.60 -2.54 -1.43
CA ARG A 210 7.87 -3.78 -1.65
C ARG A 210 7.06 -3.74 -2.94
N TYR A 211 6.25 -2.69 -3.14
CA TYR A 211 5.50 -2.56 -4.39
C TYR A 211 6.41 -2.39 -5.61
N GLY A 212 7.56 -1.74 -5.46
CA GLY A 212 8.56 -1.68 -6.53
C GLY A 212 9.09 -3.07 -6.90
N CYS A 213 9.40 -3.91 -5.91
CA CYS A 213 9.81 -5.30 -6.17
C CYS A 213 8.72 -6.10 -6.89
N GLU A 214 7.44 -5.91 -6.51
CA GLU A 214 6.31 -6.58 -7.17
C GLU A 214 6.10 -6.08 -8.60
N PHE A 215 6.12 -4.75 -8.84
CA PHE A 215 5.86 -4.16 -10.17
C PHE A 215 6.96 -4.47 -11.17
N PHE A 216 8.21 -4.47 -10.72
CA PHE A 216 9.37 -4.65 -11.59
C PHE A 216 9.91 -6.08 -11.60
N ALA A 217 9.22 -7.03 -10.95
CA ALA A 217 9.69 -8.41 -10.82
C ALA A 217 10.06 -9.05 -12.17
N SER A 218 9.20 -8.88 -13.18
CA SER A 218 9.39 -9.48 -14.52
C SER A 218 10.57 -8.92 -15.32
N LEU A 219 11.12 -7.77 -14.90
CA LEU A 219 12.29 -7.16 -15.55
C LEU A 219 13.62 -7.87 -15.20
N TYR A 220 13.61 -8.72 -14.17
CA TYR A 220 14.83 -9.33 -13.61
C TYR A 220 14.68 -10.84 -13.50
N ALA A 221 15.42 -11.56 -14.32
CA ALA A 221 15.45 -13.02 -14.32
C ALA A 221 16.52 -13.53 -13.33
N VAL A 222 16.23 -13.43 -12.04
CA VAL A 222 17.13 -13.88 -10.96
C VAL A 222 16.38 -14.80 -9.99
N ASP A 223 17.07 -15.83 -9.50
CA ASP A 223 16.49 -16.85 -8.63
C ASP A 223 16.83 -16.63 -7.14
N THR A 224 17.71 -15.70 -6.82
CA THR A 224 18.11 -15.37 -5.44
C THR A 224 17.59 -14.01 -5.03
N PRO A 225 17.24 -13.79 -3.73
CA PRO A 225 17.20 -14.78 -2.65
C PRO A 225 16.08 -15.82 -2.81
N HIS A 226 16.10 -16.83 -1.95
CA HIS A 226 15.04 -17.85 -1.81
C HIS A 226 14.39 -17.74 -0.43
N VAL A 227 13.07 -17.86 -0.37
CA VAL A 227 12.31 -17.91 0.88
C VAL A 227 11.25 -19.01 0.77
N VAL A 228 11.11 -19.79 1.84
CA VAL A 228 9.95 -20.67 2.03
C VAL A 228 9.05 -20.00 3.06
N THR A 229 7.86 -19.62 2.65
CA THR A 229 6.89 -18.96 3.54
C THR A 229 6.28 -19.96 4.54
N GLU A 230 5.63 -19.47 5.58
CA GLU A 230 4.93 -20.31 6.56
C GLU A 230 3.86 -21.19 5.91
N SER A 231 3.26 -20.77 4.81
CA SER A 231 2.31 -21.56 4.01
C SER A 231 2.97 -22.60 3.12
N GLY A 232 4.30 -22.71 3.12
CA GLY A 232 5.08 -23.61 2.28
C GLY A 232 5.31 -23.14 0.84
N ALA A 233 4.90 -21.92 0.48
CA ALA A 233 5.17 -21.36 -0.83
C ALA A 233 6.66 -20.99 -0.97
N VAL A 234 7.27 -21.38 -2.09
CA VAL A 234 8.67 -21.01 -2.42
C VAL A 234 8.64 -19.74 -3.23
N LEU A 235 9.28 -18.71 -2.71
CA LEU A 235 9.50 -17.44 -3.39
C LEU A 235 10.98 -17.32 -3.79
N THR A 236 11.26 -16.75 -4.96
CA THR A 236 12.60 -16.53 -5.47
C THR A 236 12.78 -15.11 -6.01
N GLY A 237 14.03 -14.66 -6.07
CA GLY A 237 14.41 -13.38 -6.68
C GLY A 237 13.64 -12.20 -6.14
N PRO A 238 13.05 -11.36 -7.03
CA PRO A 238 12.32 -10.14 -6.63
C PRO A 238 11.18 -10.38 -5.64
N LEU A 239 10.47 -11.50 -5.74
CA LEU A 239 9.35 -11.83 -4.84
C LEU A 239 9.84 -12.25 -3.45
N ALA A 240 10.94 -13.01 -3.37
CA ALA A 240 11.58 -13.32 -2.10
C ALA A 240 12.16 -12.05 -1.44
N PHE A 241 12.76 -11.16 -2.22
CA PHE A 241 13.20 -9.86 -1.71
C PHE A 241 12.01 -9.02 -1.18
N ALA A 242 10.88 -9.00 -1.92
CA ALA A 242 9.65 -8.33 -1.48
C ALA A 242 9.14 -8.89 -0.14
N TRP A 243 9.27 -10.21 0.08
CA TRP A 243 8.89 -10.84 1.35
C TRP A 243 9.75 -10.30 2.52
N HIS A 244 11.09 -10.20 2.37
CA HIS A 244 11.93 -9.59 3.41
C HIS A 244 11.55 -8.12 3.68
N VAL A 245 11.21 -7.35 2.65
CA VAL A 245 10.71 -5.99 2.83
C VAL A 245 9.36 -6.00 3.58
N GLU A 246 8.52 -7.00 3.38
CA GLU A 246 7.26 -7.15 4.11
C GLU A 246 7.48 -7.45 5.59
N GLN A 247 8.51 -8.25 5.96
CA GLN A 247 8.89 -8.44 7.37
C GLN A 247 9.24 -7.10 8.04
N VAL A 248 10.03 -6.25 7.37
CA VAL A 248 10.31 -4.89 7.85
C VAL A 248 9.02 -4.06 8.06
N GLN A 249 8.07 -4.14 7.12
CA GLN A 249 6.81 -3.41 7.24
C GLN A 249 5.96 -3.91 8.40
N THR A 250 5.92 -5.22 8.61
CA THR A 250 5.17 -5.88 9.68
C THR A 250 5.75 -5.47 11.03
N ALA A 251 7.05 -5.63 11.22
CA ALA A 251 7.71 -5.28 12.47
C ALA A 251 7.54 -3.78 12.81
N LEU A 252 7.78 -2.86 11.87
CA LEU A 252 7.52 -1.42 12.04
C LEU A 252 6.02 -1.10 12.18
N GLY A 253 5.15 -2.01 11.72
CA GLY A 253 3.70 -1.85 11.80
C GLY A 253 3.17 -2.09 13.19
N LEU A 254 3.65 -3.09 13.90
CA LEU A 254 3.13 -3.51 15.20
C LEU A 254 3.10 -2.37 16.23
N VAL A 255 4.16 -1.55 16.29
CA VAL A 255 4.20 -0.37 17.18
C VAL A 255 3.10 0.63 16.82
N ASN A 256 2.98 0.97 15.53
CA ASN A 256 1.98 1.94 15.07
C ASN A 256 0.55 1.43 15.24
N ASP A 257 0.34 0.15 14.97
CA ASP A 257 -0.98 -0.47 15.03
C ASP A 257 -1.45 -0.59 16.51
N HIS A 258 -0.50 -0.82 17.45
CA HIS A 258 -0.79 -0.76 18.88
C HIS A 258 -1.22 0.64 19.34
N HIS A 259 -0.50 1.70 18.95
CA HIS A 259 -0.89 3.07 19.27
C HIS A 259 -2.26 3.43 18.71
N THR A 260 -2.55 3.03 17.47
CA THR A 260 -3.87 3.27 16.85
C THR A 260 -4.99 2.55 17.60
N ALA A 261 -4.75 1.29 18.01
CA ALA A 261 -5.72 0.54 18.81
C ALA A 261 -5.94 1.17 20.19
N ASP A 262 -4.87 1.62 20.87
CA ASP A 262 -4.96 2.29 22.17
C ASP A 262 -5.75 3.60 22.08
N ASP A 263 -5.54 4.41 21.05
CA ASP A 263 -6.29 5.64 20.84
C ASP A 263 -7.80 5.35 20.65
N LEU A 264 -8.16 4.32 19.88
CA LEU A 264 -9.55 3.90 19.69
C LEU A 264 -10.16 3.37 20.99
N LEU A 265 -9.45 2.53 21.73
CA LEU A 265 -9.92 1.99 23.02
C LEU A 265 -10.13 3.09 24.05
N ARG A 266 -9.25 4.08 24.11
CA ARG A 266 -9.41 5.24 25.00
C ARG A 266 -10.65 6.06 24.67
N SER A 267 -11.07 6.15 23.42
CA SER A 267 -12.29 6.85 23.02
C SER A 267 -13.55 6.26 23.67
N VAL A 268 -13.50 4.97 24.04
CA VAL A 268 -14.61 4.26 24.71
C VAL A 268 -14.33 3.97 26.18
N GLY A 269 -13.28 4.59 26.76
CA GLY A 269 -12.95 4.48 28.18
C GLY A 269 -12.18 3.20 28.54
N SER A 270 -11.56 2.54 27.56
CA SER A 270 -10.67 1.39 27.77
C SER A 270 -9.23 1.75 27.36
N ALA A 271 -8.32 0.80 27.42
CA ALA A 271 -6.93 0.96 27.00
C ALA A 271 -6.40 -0.34 26.42
N ALA A 272 -5.48 -0.26 25.46
CA ALA A 272 -4.78 -1.43 24.99
C ALA A 272 -3.85 -2.02 26.07
N PRO A 273 -3.68 -3.36 26.12
CA PRO A 273 -2.68 -3.97 26.97
C PRO A 273 -1.29 -3.38 26.71
N SER A 274 -0.50 -3.23 27.76
CA SER A 274 0.87 -2.74 27.60
C SER A 274 1.70 -3.72 26.75
N VAL A 275 2.46 -3.19 25.79
CA VAL A 275 3.39 -3.97 24.97
C VAL A 275 4.83 -3.56 25.28
N ASP A 276 5.76 -4.49 25.14
CA ASP A 276 7.19 -4.18 25.18
C ASP A 276 7.61 -3.50 23.87
N GLU A 277 7.47 -2.18 23.82
CA GLU A 277 7.86 -1.39 22.64
C GLU A 277 9.35 -1.55 22.31
N HIS A 278 10.22 -1.72 23.33
CA HIS A 278 11.65 -1.96 23.08
C HIS A 278 11.88 -3.24 22.29
N ARG A 279 11.15 -4.31 22.63
CA ARG A 279 11.21 -5.57 21.90
C ARG A 279 10.69 -5.42 20.47
N LEU A 280 9.53 -4.78 20.27
CA LEU A 280 8.98 -4.55 18.95
C LEU A 280 9.93 -3.73 18.06
N VAL A 281 10.61 -2.75 18.63
CA VAL A 281 11.61 -1.95 17.91
C VAL A 281 12.87 -2.78 17.62
N ALA A 282 13.30 -3.66 18.53
CA ALA A 282 14.41 -4.57 18.29
C ALA A 282 14.12 -5.54 17.15
N ASP A 283 12.93 -6.13 17.11
CA ASP A 283 12.47 -7.00 16.01
C ASP A 283 12.48 -6.25 14.66
N ALA A 284 12.09 -4.97 14.66
CA ALA A 284 12.17 -4.14 13.46
C ALA A 284 13.62 -3.85 13.02
N VAL A 285 14.54 -3.64 13.96
CA VAL A 285 15.99 -3.48 13.67
C VAL A 285 16.54 -4.75 13.03
N ASP A 286 16.18 -5.92 13.57
CA ASP A 286 16.65 -7.21 13.06
C ASP A 286 16.11 -7.47 11.64
N ALA A 287 14.84 -7.20 11.38
CA ALA A 287 14.27 -7.31 10.03
C ALA A 287 14.96 -6.37 9.02
N VAL A 288 15.29 -5.12 9.42
CA VAL A 288 16.03 -4.20 8.54
C VAL A 288 17.47 -4.67 8.32
N ARG A 289 18.13 -5.25 9.34
CA ARG A 289 19.48 -5.81 9.23
C ARG A 289 19.50 -7.01 8.29
N GLU A 290 18.54 -7.90 8.40
CA GLU A 290 18.38 -9.04 7.49
C GLU A 290 18.21 -8.56 6.04
N LEU A 291 17.27 -7.63 5.79
CA LEU A 291 17.10 -7.02 4.48
C LEU A 291 18.39 -6.38 3.95
N ALA A 292 19.17 -5.70 4.80
CA ALA A 292 20.42 -5.05 4.43
C ALA A 292 21.55 -6.04 4.06
N SER A 293 21.45 -7.29 4.50
CA SER A 293 22.41 -8.34 4.19
C SER A 293 22.18 -9.00 2.82
N LEU A 294 21.05 -8.73 2.18
CA LEU A 294 20.73 -9.28 0.86
C LEU A 294 21.37 -8.45 -0.26
N ASP A 295 21.82 -9.14 -1.29
CA ASP A 295 22.22 -8.48 -2.52
C ASP A 295 20.99 -8.01 -3.30
N PRO A 296 20.92 -6.71 -3.64
CA PRO A 296 19.81 -6.17 -4.41
C PRO A 296 19.74 -6.77 -5.82
N PHE A 297 18.62 -7.38 -6.17
CA PHE A 297 18.42 -8.09 -7.45
C PHE A 297 18.43 -7.19 -8.69
N TRP A 298 18.40 -5.88 -8.54
CA TRP A 298 18.39 -4.89 -9.61
C TRP A 298 19.77 -4.33 -9.98
N ARG A 299 20.83 -4.74 -9.30
CA ARG A 299 22.24 -4.35 -9.57
C ARG A 299 22.93 -5.16 -10.64
#